data_11378b11f2d7961c25a6a7fa25ebf888
#
_entry.id   11378b11f2d7961c25a6a7fa25ebf888
#
_cell.length_a   1.000
_cell.length_b   1.000
_cell.length_c   1.000
_cell.angle_alpha   90.00
_cell.angle_beta   90.00
_cell.angle_gamma   90.00
#
_symmetry.space_group_name_H-M   'P 1'
#
loop_
_entity.id
_entity.type
_entity.pdbx_description
1 polymer ?
#
loop_
_entity_poly.entity_id
_entity_poly.type
_entity_poly.pdbx_seq_one_letter_code
_entity_poly.pdbx_strand_id
1 'polypeptide(L)'
;MWPQTIHTSTQHWTDNNNYRTGHSSLKFSRSKSLLALLSTGTTEVMGGWFSFSSPPLIEEWRKIPWGQKERDLQYVEDYQPHNDDLKQLRILLYGPTGSGKSSFINSVDSLLRGKITGRALADAVSHESFTTEYKTYKIQKGEPGTFHSFAFTDIMGLEKSDKGVGVEDIKQAMRGHIKDGYNFKPHSTISEDDPSYNKTAALNDKVHVLVCVIPASTVNLLSAETMKKMRDVRLGARDMRIPQLAILTKIDEACPEVKRDIRNVYMSKSLKTKMEELNVSLGIPLNCIFPVKNYHSEIYTDDDIDTLTLSALRRMIDFGEDFVNNL
;
A
#
# COMPACT_ATOMS: atom_id res chain seq x y z
N MET A 1 -54.52 -29.19 -0.39
CA MET A 1 -54.49 -30.21 0.68
C MET A 1 -53.39 -29.84 1.66
N TRP A 2 -53.77 -29.36 2.79
CA TRP A 2 -53.02 -29.14 4.03
C TRP A 2 -53.17 -30.43 4.88
N PRO A 3 -52.54 -30.65 6.06
CA PRO A 3 -51.52 -29.94 6.86
C PRO A 3 -50.49 -30.89 7.54
N GLN A 4 -49.58 -30.42 8.32
CA GLN A 4 -49.38 -30.46 9.80
C GLN A 4 -47.94 -30.19 10.14
N THR A 5 -47.59 -29.21 10.88
CA THR A 5 -47.59 -28.73 12.29
C THR A 5 -46.89 -29.66 13.30
N ILE A 6 -46.06 -29.00 14.17
CA ILE A 6 -45.72 -29.25 15.58
C ILE A 6 -44.33 -29.88 15.77
N HIS A 7 -43.42 -29.45 16.66
CA HIS A 7 -43.55 -28.93 18.04
C HIS A 7 -42.29 -28.13 18.48
N THR A 8 -42.57 -27.16 19.28
CA THR A 8 -41.64 -26.43 20.18
C THR A 8 -41.29 -27.29 21.42
N SER A 9 -40.04 -27.16 21.91
CA SER A 9 -39.78 -27.36 23.34
C SER A 9 -38.65 -26.46 23.83
N THR A 10 -39.06 -25.48 24.57
CA THR A 10 -38.26 -24.68 25.51
C THR A 10 -37.89 -25.54 26.72
N GLN A 11 -36.64 -25.50 27.13
CA GLN A 11 -36.28 -25.83 28.51
C GLN A 11 -35.43 -24.74 29.12
N HIS A 12 -36.05 -24.07 30.09
CA HIS A 12 -35.43 -23.30 31.17
C HIS A 12 -34.62 -24.22 32.07
N TRP A 13 -33.46 -23.75 32.50
CA TRP A 13 -32.87 -24.15 33.76
C TRP A 13 -32.45 -22.90 34.53
N THR A 14 -33.02 -22.81 35.70
CA THR A 14 -32.89 -21.80 36.75
C THR A 14 -31.65 -22.06 37.60
N ASP A 15 -31.18 -20.94 38.15
CA ASP A 15 -30.17 -20.77 39.20
C ASP A 15 -30.15 -21.83 40.31
N ASN A 16 -28.95 -22.12 40.82
CA ASN A 16 -28.77 -22.17 42.27
C ASN A 16 -27.31 -21.88 42.71
N ASN A 17 -27.22 -20.92 43.60
CA ASN A 17 -26.08 -20.55 44.42
C ASN A 17 -25.65 -21.66 45.38
N ASN A 18 -24.38 -21.82 45.72
CA ASN A 18 -23.85 -21.50 47.06
C ASN A 18 -22.46 -22.10 47.40
N TYR A 19 -21.63 -21.24 47.97
CA TYR A 19 -20.60 -21.45 49.02
C TYR A 19 -19.41 -22.42 48.82
N ARG A 20 -18.17 -21.96 48.82
CA ARG A 20 -17.37 -21.81 50.06
C ARG A 20 -15.94 -21.32 49.77
N THR A 21 -15.58 -20.37 50.62
CA THR A 21 -14.25 -19.82 50.88
C THR A 21 -13.20 -20.88 51.23
N GLY A 22 -11.99 -20.72 50.75
CA GLY A 22 -10.81 -21.44 51.19
C GLY A 22 -9.54 -20.61 50.97
N HIS A 23 -9.14 -19.87 52.01
CA HIS A 23 -7.82 -19.27 52.10
C HIS A 23 -6.74 -20.34 52.22
N SER A 24 -5.72 -20.26 51.40
CA SER A 24 -4.39 -20.82 51.75
C SER A 24 -3.30 -19.89 51.27
N SER A 25 -2.72 -19.21 52.24
CA SER A 25 -1.51 -18.44 52.18
C SER A 25 -0.29 -19.36 51.99
N LEU A 26 0.50 -19.16 50.96
CA LEU A 26 1.85 -19.73 50.86
C LEU A 26 2.88 -18.61 50.96
N LYS A 27 3.71 -18.79 51.97
CA LYS A 27 4.78 -17.88 52.40
C LYS A 27 5.94 -17.88 51.41
N PHE A 28 6.39 -16.66 51.08
CA PHE A 28 7.67 -16.41 50.45
C PHE A 28 8.82 -16.65 51.43
N SER A 29 9.76 -17.53 51.05
CA SER A 29 11.05 -17.64 51.70
C SER A 29 12.06 -16.78 50.93
N ARG A 30 12.61 -15.78 51.62
CA ARG A 30 13.80 -15.00 51.22
C ARG A 30 15.05 -15.85 51.46
N SER A 31 15.88 -15.98 50.44
CA SER A 31 17.30 -16.28 50.66
C SER A 31 18.14 -15.10 50.20
N LYS A 32 18.87 -14.50 51.13
CA LYS A 32 19.87 -13.44 50.93
C LYS A 32 21.25 -14.09 50.72
N SER A 33 22.06 -13.31 50.04
CA SER A 33 23.55 -13.23 50.02
C SER A 33 24.20 -13.70 48.74
N LEU A 34 24.90 -12.82 48.04
CA LEU A 34 26.28 -12.48 48.29
C LEU A 34 26.66 -11.11 47.72
N LEU A 35 27.24 -10.28 48.58
CA LEU A 35 27.87 -8.99 48.27
C LEU A 35 29.35 -9.23 47.80
N ALA A 36 29.78 -8.23 47.00
CA ALA A 36 31.13 -7.68 46.87
C ALA A 36 31.98 -8.15 45.69
N LEU A 37 32.14 -7.16 44.79
CA LEU A 37 33.50 -6.65 44.53
C LEU A 37 33.39 -5.30 43.81
N LEU A 38 33.76 -4.24 44.52
CA LEU A 38 33.98 -2.90 44.00
C LEU A 38 35.25 -2.88 43.16
N SER A 39 35.17 -2.37 41.92
CA SER A 39 36.30 -1.72 41.29
C SER A 39 35.81 -0.48 40.57
N THR A 40 36.35 0.63 40.98
CA THR A 40 36.14 1.99 40.50
C THR A 40 36.51 2.12 39.02
N GLY A 41 35.56 2.51 38.21
CA GLY A 41 35.80 2.94 36.86
C GLY A 41 34.72 3.98 36.52
N THR A 42 35.12 5.24 36.50
CA THR A 42 34.34 6.36 35.98
C THR A 42 34.02 6.10 34.52
N THR A 43 32.76 5.76 34.21
CA THR A 43 32.25 5.74 32.85
C THR A 43 31.35 6.96 32.68
N GLU A 44 31.78 7.89 31.84
CA GLU A 44 30.98 8.97 31.29
C GLU A 44 29.71 8.40 30.67
N VAL A 45 28.56 8.86 31.19
CA VAL A 45 27.27 8.54 30.60
C VAL A 45 27.10 9.39 29.34
N MET A 46 27.57 8.90 28.23
CA MET A 46 27.13 9.35 26.92
C MET A 46 25.71 8.85 26.72
N GLY A 47 24.74 9.75 26.89
CA GLY A 47 23.33 9.51 26.58
C GLY A 47 23.09 9.30 25.10
N GLY A 48 23.44 8.14 24.59
CA GLY A 48 23.04 7.66 23.27
C GLY A 48 21.65 7.09 23.35
N TRP A 49 20.68 7.70 22.70
CA TRP A 49 19.37 7.09 22.43
C TRP A 49 19.58 5.87 21.52
N PHE A 50 19.80 4.71 22.11
CA PHE A 50 19.74 3.45 21.39
C PHE A 50 18.27 3.14 21.13
N SER A 51 17.79 3.47 19.93
CA SER A 51 16.61 2.86 19.39
C SER A 51 16.89 1.35 19.25
N PHE A 52 16.31 0.54 20.14
CA PHE A 52 16.38 -0.90 20.02
C PHE A 52 15.57 -1.32 18.79
N SER A 53 16.21 -1.40 17.64
CA SER A 53 15.63 -2.11 16.50
C SER A 53 15.52 -3.60 16.88
N SER A 54 14.35 -4.19 16.64
CA SER A 54 14.19 -5.63 16.84
C SER A 54 15.23 -6.36 15.98
N PRO A 55 15.89 -7.42 16.51
CA PRO A 55 16.87 -8.15 15.72
C PRO A 55 16.24 -8.63 14.40
N PRO A 56 17.01 -8.66 13.31
CA PRO A 56 16.53 -9.15 12.03
C PRO A 56 16.08 -10.61 12.14
N LEU A 57 15.23 -11.04 11.23
CA LEU A 57 14.86 -12.45 11.11
C LEU A 57 16.07 -13.26 10.64
N ILE A 58 16.11 -14.54 10.99
CA ILE A 58 17.19 -15.45 10.59
C ILE A 58 17.12 -15.75 9.09
N GLU A 59 15.90 -15.74 8.52
CA GLU A 59 15.65 -15.99 7.10
C GLU A 59 14.67 -14.95 6.53
N GLU A 60 14.78 -14.69 5.23
CA GLU A 60 13.79 -13.91 4.50
C GLU A 60 12.41 -14.57 4.58
N TRP A 61 11.41 -13.85 5.10
CA TRP A 61 10.03 -14.34 5.17
C TRP A 61 9.29 -14.31 3.81
N ARG A 62 9.87 -13.62 2.82
CA ARG A 62 9.43 -13.64 1.42
C ARG A 62 10.65 -13.66 0.53
N LYS A 63 10.69 -14.59 -0.42
CA LYS A 63 11.74 -14.66 -1.42
C LYS A 63 11.50 -13.67 -2.55
N ILE A 64 12.54 -13.01 -2.97
CA ILE A 64 12.55 -12.08 -4.09
C ILE A 64 13.74 -12.43 -5.01
N PRO A 65 13.59 -12.26 -6.33
CA PRO A 65 14.63 -12.67 -7.28
C PRO A 65 15.75 -11.61 -7.41
N TRP A 66 16.47 -11.36 -6.31
CA TRP A 66 17.66 -10.48 -6.37
C TRP A 66 18.61 -10.88 -7.48
N GLY A 67 19.10 -9.91 -8.25
CA GLY A 67 19.99 -10.13 -9.38
C GLY A 67 19.33 -10.74 -10.62
N GLN A 68 18.01 -10.79 -10.69
CA GLN A 68 17.25 -11.24 -11.89
C GLN A 68 16.36 -10.11 -12.45
N LYS A 69 16.79 -8.86 -12.31
CA LYS A 69 16.08 -7.67 -12.78
C LYS A 69 15.70 -7.78 -14.25
N GLU A 70 16.64 -8.23 -15.08
CA GLU A 70 16.47 -8.30 -16.55
C GLU A 70 15.30 -9.19 -16.97
N ARG A 71 15.07 -10.30 -16.25
CA ARG A 71 13.94 -11.20 -16.53
C ARG A 71 12.60 -10.51 -16.30
N ASP A 72 12.46 -9.80 -15.18
CA ASP A 72 11.22 -9.12 -14.84
C ASP A 72 11.05 -7.83 -15.65
N LEU A 73 12.14 -7.16 -16.01
CA LEU A 73 12.17 -6.04 -16.94
C LEU A 73 11.66 -6.46 -18.33
N GLN A 74 12.22 -7.53 -18.89
CA GLN A 74 11.80 -8.06 -20.18
C GLN A 74 10.31 -8.42 -20.20
N TYR A 75 9.80 -9.05 -19.13
CA TYR A 75 8.39 -9.36 -19.00
C TYR A 75 7.51 -8.10 -19.08
N VAL A 76 7.90 -7.02 -18.40
CA VAL A 76 7.17 -5.75 -18.41
C VAL A 76 7.28 -5.06 -19.77
N GLU A 77 8.44 -5.12 -20.41
CA GLU A 77 8.68 -4.54 -21.74
C GLU A 77 7.86 -5.23 -22.82
N ASP A 78 7.75 -6.56 -22.75
CA ASP A 78 7.04 -7.36 -23.75
C ASP A 78 5.54 -7.43 -23.51
N TYR A 79 5.07 -6.93 -22.38
CA TYR A 79 3.65 -7.01 -22.02
C TYR A 79 2.77 -6.33 -23.06
N GLN A 80 1.78 -7.07 -23.55
CA GLN A 80 0.65 -6.61 -24.35
C GLN A 80 -0.62 -7.24 -23.81
N PRO A 81 -1.73 -6.50 -23.69
CA PRO A 81 -3.01 -7.09 -23.30
C PRO A 81 -3.44 -8.18 -24.26
N HIS A 82 -3.99 -9.28 -23.75
CA HIS A 82 -4.58 -10.32 -24.60
C HIS A 82 -5.95 -9.92 -25.16
N ASN A 83 -6.62 -8.96 -24.53
CA ASN A 83 -7.88 -8.42 -25.01
C ASN A 83 -7.64 -7.33 -26.05
N ASP A 84 -7.99 -7.58 -27.30
CA ASP A 84 -7.76 -6.67 -28.44
C ASP A 84 -8.47 -5.32 -28.29
N ASP A 85 -9.54 -5.24 -27.49
CA ASP A 85 -10.26 -3.98 -27.22
C ASP A 85 -9.53 -3.10 -26.22
N LEU A 86 -8.54 -3.64 -25.47
CA LEU A 86 -7.77 -2.91 -24.48
C LEU A 86 -6.46 -2.42 -25.06
N LYS A 87 -6.29 -1.09 -25.12
CA LYS A 87 -5.03 -0.46 -25.61
C LYS A 87 -3.97 -0.39 -24.51
N GLN A 88 -4.37 -0.09 -23.29
CA GLN A 88 -3.46 0.07 -22.14
C GLN A 88 -4.16 -0.33 -20.85
N LEU A 89 -3.48 -1.12 -20.03
CA LEU A 89 -3.92 -1.43 -18.68
C LEU A 89 -3.83 -0.16 -17.80
N ARG A 90 -4.93 0.26 -17.19
CA ARG A 90 -4.97 1.48 -16.36
C ARG A 90 -4.84 1.12 -14.88
N ILE A 91 -3.79 1.64 -14.25
CA ILE A 91 -3.47 1.43 -12.83
C ILE A 91 -3.72 2.73 -12.08
N LEU A 92 -4.70 2.75 -11.17
CA LEU A 92 -5.00 3.92 -10.35
C LEU A 92 -4.27 3.85 -9.02
N LEU A 93 -3.49 4.89 -8.72
CA LEU A 93 -2.82 5.05 -7.44
C LEU A 93 -3.65 5.94 -6.50
N TYR A 94 -3.95 5.47 -5.29
CA TYR A 94 -4.62 6.24 -4.26
C TYR A 94 -3.94 6.10 -2.90
N GLY A 95 -4.11 7.05 -2.02
CA GLY A 95 -3.53 7.03 -0.69
C GLY A 95 -3.37 8.44 -0.13
N PRO A 96 -2.83 8.60 1.08
CA PRO A 96 -2.64 9.90 1.71
C PRO A 96 -1.76 10.84 0.89
N THR A 97 -1.91 12.15 1.15
CA THR A 97 -0.97 13.15 0.63
C THR A 97 0.45 12.84 1.12
N GLY A 98 1.45 13.01 0.24
CA GLY A 98 2.84 12.70 0.54
C GLY A 98 3.19 11.21 0.66
N SER A 99 2.28 10.31 0.27
CA SER A 99 2.51 8.86 0.32
C SER A 99 3.48 8.33 -0.73
N GLY A 100 3.88 9.14 -1.71
CA GLY A 100 4.84 8.76 -2.75
C GLY A 100 4.20 8.19 -4.01
N LYS A 101 2.93 8.50 -4.32
CA LYS A 101 2.24 8.08 -5.57
C LYS A 101 2.98 8.55 -6.81
N SER A 102 3.16 9.86 -6.97
CA SER A 102 3.86 10.46 -8.10
C SER A 102 5.34 10.02 -8.14
N SER A 103 5.98 9.87 -6.97
CA SER A 103 7.35 9.35 -6.89
C SER A 103 7.46 7.90 -7.36
N PHE A 104 6.44 7.08 -7.12
CA PHE A 104 6.41 5.71 -7.62
C PHE A 104 6.31 5.67 -9.15
N ILE A 105 5.48 6.52 -9.75
CA ILE A 105 5.40 6.67 -11.21
C ILE A 105 6.77 7.06 -11.79
N ASN A 106 7.46 8.04 -11.16
CA ASN A 106 8.80 8.44 -11.56
C ASN A 106 9.82 7.31 -11.42
N SER A 107 9.72 6.49 -10.36
CA SER A 107 10.60 5.34 -10.16
C SER A 107 10.39 4.28 -11.24
N VAL A 108 9.14 3.99 -11.62
CA VAL A 108 8.82 3.09 -12.73
C VAL A 108 9.34 3.65 -14.06
N ASP A 109 9.09 4.94 -14.35
CA ASP A 109 9.60 5.58 -15.59
C ASP A 109 11.13 5.58 -15.63
N SER A 110 11.79 5.77 -14.46
CA SER A 110 13.26 5.76 -14.35
C SER A 110 13.85 4.38 -14.64
N LEU A 111 13.31 3.33 -14.00
CA LEU A 111 13.81 1.98 -14.20
C LEU A 111 13.62 1.49 -15.64
N LEU A 112 12.46 1.76 -16.27
CA LEU A 112 12.17 1.34 -17.64
C LEU A 112 12.98 2.11 -18.68
N ARG A 113 13.45 3.30 -18.35
CA ARG A 113 14.32 4.12 -19.21
C ARG A 113 15.80 4.00 -18.88
N GLY A 114 16.17 3.27 -17.84
CA GLY A 114 17.56 3.12 -17.37
C GLY A 114 18.22 4.44 -16.92
N LYS A 115 17.44 5.46 -16.57
CA LYS A 115 17.92 6.76 -16.09
C LYS A 115 16.90 7.45 -15.21
N ILE A 116 17.37 8.24 -14.24
CA ILE A 116 16.48 9.00 -13.36
C ILE A 116 15.61 9.99 -14.15
N THR A 117 14.31 9.98 -13.91
CA THR A 117 13.31 10.85 -14.52
C THR A 117 12.44 11.51 -13.46
N GLY A 118 11.76 12.61 -13.80
CA GLY A 118 10.88 13.37 -12.92
C GLY A 118 9.66 13.90 -13.65
N ARG A 119 8.94 13.04 -14.39
CA ARG A 119 7.79 13.45 -15.21
C ARG A 119 6.52 13.72 -14.41
N ALA A 120 6.29 12.92 -13.36
CA ALA A 120 5.19 13.19 -12.44
C ALA A 120 5.65 14.20 -11.38
N LEU A 121 4.81 15.20 -11.10
CA LEU A 121 5.12 16.17 -10.06
C LEU A 121 5.11 15.47 -8.70
N ALA A 122 6.29 15.40 -8.08
CA ALA A 122 6.47 14.83 -6.76
C ALA A 122 6.93 15.93 -5.80
N ASP A 123 6.22 16.10 -4.69
CA ASP A 123 6.64 17.00 -3.63
C ASP A 123 7.12 16.23 -2.41
N ALA A 124 8.32 16.59 -1.95
CA ALA A 124 8.92 16.01 -0.74
C ALA A 124 8.64 16.84 0.53
N VAL A 125 8.12 18.04 0.43
CA VAL A 125 8.20 19.04 1.52
C VAL A 125 6.88 19.68 1.90
N SER A 126 5.85 19.72 1.03
CA SER A 126 4.60 20.40 1.37
C SER A 126 3.60 19.50 2.13
N HIS A 127 2.91 20.12 3.08
CA HIS A 127 1.79 19.48 3.80
C HIS A 127 0.48 19.49 3.01
N GLU A 128 0.48 20.08 1.80
CA GLU A 128 -0.67 20.13 0.91
C GLU A 128 -0.43 19.23 -0.30
N SER A 129 -1.51 18.71 -0.89
CA SER A 129 -1.41 17.85 -2.07
C SER A 129 -0.94 18.66 -3.27
N PHE A 130 0.20 18.28 -3.86
CA PHE A 130 0.72 18.89 -5.08
C PHE A 130 -0.09 18.46 -6.31
N THR A 131 -0.60 17.23 -6.29
CA THR A 131 -1.50 16.71 -7.33
C THR A 131 -2.93 17.12 -6.99
N THR A 132 -3.51 18.00 -7.75
CA THR A 132 -4.91 18.46 -7.60
C THR A 132 -5.81 17.93 -8.71
N GLU A 133 -5.23 17.39 -9.78
CA GLU A 133 -5.92 16.92 -10.98
C GLU A 133 -5.89 15.38 -11.11
N TYR A 134 -6.85 14.87 -11.87
CA TYR A 134 -6.86 13.51 -12.38
C TYR A 134 -5.93 13.44 -13.59
N LYS A 135 -4.80 12.74 -13.47
CA LYS A 135 -3.78 12.74 -14.50
C LYS A 135 -3.27 11.35 -14.86
N THR A 136 -3.31 11.04 -16.15
CA THR A 136 -2.82 9.78 -16.69
C THR A 136 -1.40 9.93 -17.20
N TYR A 137 -0.50 9.10 -16.71
CA TYR A 137 0.90 9.01 -17.12
C TYR A 137 1.12 7.73 -17.94
N LYS A 138 1.26 7.92 -19.25
CA LYS A 138 1.73 6.86 -20.15
C LYS A 138 3.24 6.74 -20.04
N ILE A 139 3.74 5.54 -19.82
CA ILE A 139 5.17 5.28 -19.69
C ILE A 139 5.76 5.08 -21.09
N GLN A 140 6.76 5.88 -21.42
CA GLN A 140 7.40 5.85 -22.74
C GLN A 140 8.23 4.57 -22.92
N LYS A 141 8.10 3.92 -24.08
CA LYS A 141 8.88 2.75 -24.47
C LYS A 141 9.78 3.12 -25.65
N GLY A 142 11.12 3.12 -25.41
CA GLY A 142 12.07 3.41 -26.48
C GLY A 142 11.85 4.76 -27.17
N GLU A 143 11.44 4.74 -28.46
CA GLU A 143 11.30 5.92 -29.32
C GLU A 143 10.20 6.89 -28.86
N PRO A 144 10.36 8.21 -29.14
CA PRO A 144 9.34 9.20 -28.83
C PRO A 144 7.99 8.87 -29.46
N GLY A 145 6.92 8.93 -28.65
CA GLY A 145 5.55 8.64 -29.10
C GLY A 145 5.14 7.18 -28.97
N THR A 146 6.06 6.27 -28.62
CA THR A 146 5.73 4.89 -28.26
C THR A 146 5.60 4.72 -26.77
N PHE A 147 4.66 3.90 -26.31
CA PHE A 147 4.34 3.72 -24.91
C PHE A 147 4.17 2.24 -24.56
N HIS A 148 4.46 1.89 -23.31
CA HIS A 148 4.10 0.59 -22.76
C HIS A 148 2.58 0.40 -22.76
N SER A 149 2.14 -0.84 -22.77
CA SER A 149 0.73 -1.21 -22.78
C SER A 149 0.05 -1.10 -21.40
N PHE A 150 0.60 -0.27 -20.54
CA PHE A 150 -0.01 0.14 -19.27
C PHE A 150 0.23 1.63 -19.00
N ALA A 151 -0.62 2.22 -18.18
CA ALA A 151 -0.55 3.61 -17.76
C ALA A 151 -0.91 3.74 -16.28
N PHE A 152 -0.30 4.70 -15.60
CA PHE A 152 -0.67 5.08 -14.25
C PHE A 152 -1.61 6.28 -14.27
N THR A 153 -2.59 6.24 -13.38
CA THR A 153 -3.40 7.41 -13.06
C THR A 153 -3.05 7.88 -11.65
N ASP A 154 -2.57 9.11 -11.55
CA ASP A 154 -2.32 9.81 -10.29
C ASP A 154 -3.50 10.72 -9.96
N ILE A 155 -3.85 10.77 -8.69
CA ILE A 155 -4.95 11.58 -8.17
C ILE A 155 -4.52 12.31 -6.90
N MET A 156 -5.27 13.35 -6.56
CA MET A 156 -5.14 14.08 -5.30
C MET A 156 -5.12 13.13 -4.10
N GLY A 157 -4.32 13.43 -3.09
CA GLY A 157 -4.21 12.62 -1.88
C GLY A 157 -5.49 12.62 -1.04
N LEU A 158 -5.70 11.53 -0.31
CA LEU A 158 -6.72 11.46 0.74
C LEU A 158 -6.24 12.24 1.97
N GLU A 159 -7.08 13.11 2.50
CA GLU A 159 -6.78 13.90 3.70
C GLU A 159 -7.83 13.68 4.81
N LYS A 160 -7.45 14.05 6.05
CA LYS A 160 -8.33 13.96 7.23
C LYS A 160 -9.57 14.85 7.10
N SER A 161 -9.36 16.04 6.54
CA SER A 161 -10.45 16.97 6.22
C SER A 161 -10.93 16.73 4.80
N ASP A 162 -12.08 17.31 4.44
CA ASP A 162 -12.61 17.24 3.08
C ASP A 162 -11.77 18.03 2.06
N LYS A 163 -10.51 18.37 2.40
CA LYS A 163 -9.57 19.08 1.49
C LYS A 163 -8.97 18.17 0.42
N GLY A 164 -8.90 16.85 0.67
CA GLY A 164 -8.41 15.86 -0.28
C GLY A 164 -9.48 15.39 -1.25
N VAL A 165 -9.12 14.40 -2.09
CA VAL A 165 -10.07 13.77 -3.01
C VAL A 165 -11.20 13.06 -2.26
N GLY A 166 -12.43 13.19 -2.76
CA GLY A 166 -13.61 12.50 -2.26
C GLY A 166 -13.60 11.00 -2.61
N VAL A 167 -14.13 10.17 -1.72
CA VAL A 167 -14.27 8.71 -1.97
C VAL A 167 -15.11 8.44 -3.21
N GLU A 168 -16.18 9.22 -3.40
CA GLU A 168 -17.06 9.02 -4.55
C GLU A 168 -16.38 9.42 -5.87
N ASP A 169 -15.55 10.47 -5.88
CA ASP A 169 -14.75 10.82 -7.07
C ASP A 169 -13.79 9.68 -7.45
N ILE A 170 -13.15 9.03 -6.47
CA ILE A 170 -12.32 7.86 -6.76
C ILE A 170 -13.14 6.72 -7.36
N LYS A 171 -14.38 6.52 -6.89
CA LYS A 171 -15.29 5.52 -7.49
C LYS A 171 -15.71 5.89 -8.90
N GLN A 172 -15.96 7.18 -9.18
CA GLN A 172 -16.23 7.65 -10.56
C GLN A 172 -15.00 7.47 -11.46
N ALA A 173 -13.80 7.75 -10.94
CA ALA A 173 -12.55 7.47 -11.64
C ALA A 173 -12.41 5.98 -11.99
N MET A 174 -12.70 5.08 -11.03
CA MET A 174 -12.66 3.63 -11.28
C MET A 174 -13.64 3.19 -12.38
N ARG A 175 -14.81 3.81 -12.48
CA ARG A 175 -15.81 3.54 -13.52
C ARG A 175 -15.45 4.14 -14.88
N GLY A 176 -14.41 5.00 -14.95
CA GLY A 176 -14.01 5.68 -16.18
C GLY A 176 -14.79 6.97 -16.47
N HIS A 177 -15.51 7.50 -15.50
CA HIS A 177 -16.34 8.70 -15.68
C HIS A 177 -15.58 10.02 -15.52
N ILE A 178 -14.29 9.99 -15.15
CA ILE A 178 -13.47 11.20 -15.02
C ILE A 178 -12.49 11.30 -16.19
N LYS A 179 -12.55 12.42 -16.94
CA LYS A 179 -11.59 12.72 -18.00
C LYS A 179 -10.27 13.22 -17.44
N ASP A 180 -9.20 12.97 -18.17
CA ASP A 180 -7.85 13.46 -17.85
C ASP A 180 -7.84 14.99 -17.77
N GLY A 181 -7.17 15.56 -16.77
CA GLY A 181 -7.13 17.00 -16.50
C GLY A 181 -8.27 17.52 -15.61
N TYR A 182 -9.17 16.67 -15.10
CA TYR A 182 -10.17 17.09 -14.13
C TYR A 182 -9.52 17.53 -12.82
N ASN A 183 -9.82 18.74 -12.36
CA ASN A 183 -9.39 19.25 -11.07
C ASN A 183 -10.40 18.85 -9.98
N PHE A 184 -9.95 18.06 -9.01
CA PHE A 184 -10.79 17.67 -7.88
C PHE A 184 -11.22 18.90 -7.06
N LYS A 185 -12.49 18.95 -6.71
CA LYS A 185 -13.07 20.05 -5.93
C LYS A 185 -13.31 19.54 -4.50
N PRO A 186 -12.69 20.13 -3.47
CA PRO A 186 -13.03 19.82 -2.09
C PRO A 186 -14.55 19.97 -1.86
N HIS A 187 -15.14 19.07 -1.10
CA HIS A 187 -16.58 19.07 -0.73
C HIS A 187 -17.59 18.87 -1.89
N SER A 188 -17.12 18.54 -3.09
CA SER A 188 -18.01 18.35 -4.25
C SER A 188 -17.54 17.18 -5.09
N THR A 189 -18.45 16.26 -5.35
CA THR A 189 -18.22 15.15 -6.28
C THR A 189 -18.53 15.62 -7.71
N ILE A 190 -17.80 15.10 -8.69
CA ILE A 190 -18.08 15.34 -10.11
C ILE A 190 -19.50 14.91 -10.44
N SER A 191 -20.24 15.77 -11.14
CA SER A 191 -21.60 15.49 -11.60
C SER A 191 -21.63 15.19 -13.11
N GLU A 192 -22.71 14.58 -13.57
CA GLU A 192 -22.92 14.27 -14.99
C GLU A 192 -22.98 15.51 -15.89
N ASP A 193 -23.25 16.69 -15.32
CA ASP A 193 -23.29 17.98 -16.03
C ASP A 193 -21.90 18.63 -16.13
N ASP A 194 -20.87 18.10 -15.43
CA ASP A 194 -19.51 18.64 -15.53
C ASP A 194 -18.92 18.27 -16.90
N PRO A 195 -18.29 19.23 -17.62
CA PRO A 195 -17.65 18.98 -18.92
C PRO A 195 -16.58 17.88 -18.87
N SER A 196 -15.97 17.66 -17.71
CA SER A 196 -14.98 16.61 -17.47
C SER A 196 -15.60 15.25 -17.16
N TYR A 197 -16.93 15.15 -17.07
CA TYR A 197 -17.61 13.87 -16.88
C TYR A 197 -17.70 13.11 -18.21
N ASN A 198 -17.25 11.85 -18.19
CA ASN A 198 -17.37 10.94 -19.32
C ASN A 198 -18.65 10.11 -19.20
N LYS A 199 -19.69 10.49 -19.95
CA LYS A 199 -21.01 9.81 -19.93
C LYS A 199 -20.98 8.42 -20.55
N THR A 200 -20.02 8.16 -21.44
CA THR A 200 -19.91 6.93 -22.26
C THR A 200 -18.59 6.22 -22.02
N ALA A 201 -18.31 5.88 -20.75
CA ALA A 201 -17.07 5.22 -20.35
C ALA A 201 -16.92 3.84 -21.02
N ALA A 202 -15.90 3.68 -21.86
CA ALA A 202 -15.50 2.43 -22.50
C ALA A 202 -14.50 1.66 -21.61
N LEU A 203 -14.13 0.45 -22.04
CA LEU A 203 -13.13 -0.38 -21.35
C LEU A 203 -11.83 0.39 -21.11
N ASN A 204 -11.32 1.09 -22.11
CA ASN A 204 -10.07 1.87 -22.02
C ASN A 204 -10.13 3.09 -21.08
N ASP A 205 -11.31 3.50 -20.62
CA ASP A 205 -11.49 4.59 -19.67
C ASP A 205 -11.50 4.08 -18.22
N LYS A 206 -11.86 2.82 -18.02
CA LYS A 206 -12.01 2.20 -16.69
C LYS A 206 -10.65 1.89 -16.07
N VAL A 207 -10.64 1.81 -14.75
CA VAL A 207 -9.47 1.34 -13.99
C VAL A 207 -9.50 -0.19 -13.94
N HIS A 208 -8.34 -0.80 -14.21
CA HIS A 208 -8.18 -2.25 -14.23
C HIS A 208 -7.45 -2.77 -12.99
N VAL A 209 -6.67 -1.91 -12.32
CA VAL A 209 -5.98 -2.22 -11.06
C VAL A 209 -6.04 -1.02 -10.14
N LEU A 210 -6.39 -1.24 -8.88
CA LEU A 210 -6.36 -0.22 -7.84
C LEU A 210 -5.18 -0.47 -6.90
N VAL A 211 -4.33 0.53 -6.69
CA VAL A 211 -3.14 0.44 -5.86
C VAL A 211 -3.18 1.45 -4.72
N CYS A 212 -3.20 0.94 -3.50
CA CYS A 212 -3.08 1.74 -2.28
C CYS A 212 -1.61 2.06 -2.00
N VAL A 213 -1.26 3.34 -1.87
CA VAL A 213 0.11 3.79 -1.60
C VAL A 213 0.20 4.41 -0.22
N ILE A 214 1.01 3.83 0.67
CA ILE A 214 1.15 4.26 2.08
C ILE A 214 2.63 4.27 2.47
N PRO A 215 3.13 5.34 3.15
CA PRO A 215 4.46 5.33 3.70
C PRO A 215 4.59 4.34 4.86
N ALA A 216 5.66 3.56 4.89
CA ALA A 216 5.90 2.57 5.95
C ALA A 216 5.95 3.20 7.36
N SER A 217 6.42 4.45 7.48
CA SER A 217 6.47 5.19 8.74
C SER A 217 5.10 5.60 9.27
N THR A 218 4.05 5.66 8.42
CA THR A 218 2.75 6.23 8.80
C THR A 218 1.63 5.21 8.93
N VAL A 219 1.87 3.92 8.70
CA VAL A 219 0.83 2.88 8.77
C VAL A 219 0.00 2.97 10.05
N ASN A 220 0.66 3.14 11.21
CA ASN A 220 0.01 3.22 12.52
C ASN A 220 -0.42 4.64 12.93
N LEU A 221 -0.09 5.64 12.10
CA LEU A 221 -0.35 7.05 12.39
C LEU A 221 -1.54 7.61 11.61
N LEU A 222 -2.09 6.82 10.69
CA LEU A 222 -3.25 7.22 9.91
C LEU A 222 -4.46 7.41 10.83
N SER A 223 -5.17 8.53 10.64
CA SER A 223 -6.38 8.78 11.41
C SER A 223 -7.47 7.75 11.09
N ALA A 224 -8.36 7.52 12.05
CA ALA A 224 -9.52 6.66 11.84
C ALA A 224 -10.37 7.09 10.64
N GLU A 225 -10.47 8.41 10.39
CA GLU A 225 -11.18 8.98 9.24
C GLU A 225 -10.50 8.64 7.92
N THR A 226 -9.18 8.86 7.79
CA THR A 226 -8.42 8.50 6.58
C THR A 226 -8.51 7.00 6.33
N MET A 227 -8.36 6.18 7.37
CA MET A 227 -8.52 4.73 7.28
C MET A 227 -9.92 4.32 6.82
N LYS A 228 -10.97 5.01 7.28
CA LYS A 228 -12.34 4.78 6.84
C LYS A 228 -12.48 5.12 5.34
N LYS A 229 -12.02 6.29 4.90
CA LYS A 229 -12.03 6.67 3.48
C LYS A 229 -11.32 5.63 2.60
N MET A 230 -10.16 5.13 3.03
CA MET A 230 -9.42 4.10 2.31
C MET A 230 -10.17 2.77 2.21
N ARG A 231 -10.85 2.36 3.30
CA ARG A 231 -11.73 1.18 3.29
C ARG A 231 -12.92 1.36 2.35
N ASP A 232 -13.54 2.53 2.34
CA ASP A 232 -14.70 2.84 1.48
C ASP A 232 -14.31 2.82 -0.01
N VAL A 233 -13.12 3.31 -0.37
CA VAL A 233 -12.54 3.17 -1.72
C VAL A 233 -12.33 1.69 -2.06
N ARG A 234 -11.73 0.94 -1.14
CA ARG A 234 -11.48 -0.49 -1.31
C ARG A 234 -12.76 -1.29 -1.51
N LEU A 235 -13.82 -0.98 -0.74
CA LEU A 235 -15.13 -1.61 -0.90
C LEU A 235 -15.72 -1.31 -2.29
N GLY A 236 -15.62 -0.07 -2.77
CA GLY A 236 -16.03 0.30 -4.12
C GLY A 236 -15.31 -0.50 -5.21
N ALA A 237 -14.00 -0.68 -5.07
CA ALA A 237 -13.22 -1.51 -6.02
C ALA A 237 -13.63 -2.99 -5.97
N ARG A 238 -13.87 -3.55 -4.76
CA ARG A 238 -14.38 -4.92 -4.59
C ARG A 238 -15.71 -5.11 -5.31
N ASP A 239 -16.63 -4.17 -5.17
CA ASP A 239 -17.96 -4.24 -5.78
C ASP A 239 -17.88 -4.17 -7.32
N MET A 240 -16.83 -3.54 -7.85
CA MET A 240 -16.49 -3.52 -9.28
C MET A 240 -15.57 -4.70 -9.70
N ARG A 241 -15.21 -5.59 -8.78
CA ARG A 241 -14.29 -6.72 -8.97
C ARG A 241 -12.87 -6.31 -9.39
N ILE A 242 -12.49 -5.04 -9.23
CA ILE A 242 -11.16 -4.52 -9.56
C ILE A 242 -10.12 -5.12 -8.59
N PRO A 243 -9.04 -5.73 -9.07
CA PRO A 243 -7.97 -6.24 -8.23
C PRO A 243 -7.27 -5.11 -7.47
N GLN A 244 -6.84 -5.43 -6.26
CA GLN A 244 -6.33 -4.44 -5.32
C GLN A 244 -4.99 -4.87 -4.75
N LEU A 245 -4.02 -3.97 -4.86
CA LEU A 245 -2.70 -4.13 -4.27
C LEU A 245 -2.39 -2.94 -3.35
N ALA A 246 -1.31 -3.08 -2.56
CA ALA A 246 -0.76 -1.98 -1.80
C ALA A 246 0.75 -1.86 -2.01
N ILE A 247 1.24 -0.63 -2.03
CA ILE A 247 2.66 -0.30 -2.01
C ILE A 247 2.97 0.36 -0.66
N LEU A 248 3.91 -0.23 0.06
CA LEU A 248 4.47 0.33 1.27
C LEU A 248 5.74 1.10 0.89
N THR A 249 5.65 2.42 0.79
CA THR A 249 6.74 3.30 0.38
C THR A 249 7.63 3.74 1.54
N LYS A 250 8.76 4.41 1.26
CA LYS A 250 9.67 5.01 2.25
C LYS A 250 10.15 3.98 3.28
N ILE A 251 10.45 2.78 2.81
CA ILE A 251 10.89 1.66 3.66
C ILE A 251 12.27 1.93 4.28
N ASP A 252 13.10 2.68 3.59
CA ASP A 252 14.42 3.16 4.02
C ASP A 252 14.33 4.21 5.13
N GLU A 253 13.31 5.08 5.09
CA GLU A 253 13.03 6.02 6.17
C GLU A 253 12.49 5.32 7.44
N ALA A 254 11.72 4.23 7.24
CA ALA A 254 11.04 3.52 8.33
C ALA A 254 11.90 2.45 9.02
N CYS A 255 13.00 2.02 8.39
CA CYS A 255 13.82 0.90 8.87
C CYS A 255 15.31 1.17 8.63
N PRO A 256 16.12 1.40 9.70
CA PRO A 256 17.55 1.69 9.57
C PRO A 256 18.36 0.57 8.90
N GLU A 257 17.97 -0.70 9.08
CA GLU A 257 18.63 -1.84 8.44
C GLU A 257 18.43 -1.81 6.92
N VAL A 258 17.22 -1.47 6.47
CA VAL A 258 16.88 -1.32 5.05
C VAL A 258 17.51 -0.06 4.45
N LYS A 259 17.66 1.01 5.23
CA LYS A 259 18.40 2.20 4.80
C LYS A 259 19.87 1.90 4.50
N ARG A 260 20.49 1.00 5.27
CA ARG A 260 21.89 0.58 5.06
C ARG A 260 22.04 -0.37 3.87
N ASP A 261 21.10 -1.31 3.75
CA ASP A 261 21.06 -2.29 2.67
C ASP A 261 19.61 -2.67 2.40
N ILE A 262 19.12 -2.32 1.21
CA ILE A 262 17.73 -2.52 0.82
C ILE A 262 17.35 -4.02 0.75
N ARG A 263 18.33 -4.92 0.55
CA ARG A 263 18.14 -6.37 0.56
C ARG A 263 17.61 -6.89 1.89
N ASN A 264 17.80 -6.14 2.99
CA ASN A 264 17.24 -6.49 4.30
C ASN A 264 15.72 -6.31 4.41
N VAL A 265 15.03 -5.85 3.36
CA VAL A 265 13.59 -5.55 3.38
C VAL A 265 12.76 -6.73 3.91
N TYR A 266 13.03 -7.95 3.47
CA TYR A 266 12.32 -9.15 3.90
C TYR A 266 12.97 -9.89 5.08
N MET A 267 14.09 -9.35 5.59
CA MET A 267 14.70 -9.73 6.88
C MET A 267 14.18 -8.87 8.04
N SER A 268 13.62 -7.69 7.74
CA SER A 268 13.15 -6.74 8.74
C SER A 268 11.83 -7.21 9.38
N LYS A 269 11.89 -7.53 10.68
CA LYS A 269 10.70 -7.82 11.49
C LYS A 269 9.77 -6.60 11.58
N SER A 270 10.34 -5.40 11.69
CA SER A 270 9.57 -4.15 11.75
C SER A 270 8.75 -3.93 10.49
N LEU A 271 9.32 -4.11 9.30
CA LEU A 271 8.57 -3.97 8.05
C LEU A 271 7.54 -5.09 7.87
N LYS A 272 7.86 -6.33 8.26
CA LYS A 272 6.89 -7.43 8.26
C LYS A 272 5.66 -7.07 9.10
N THR A 273 5.87 -6.60 10.34
CA THR A 273 4.78 -6.17 11.23
C THR A 273 3.93 -5.07 10.59
N LYS A 274 4.56 -4.05 9.97
CA LYS A 274 3.83 -2.97 9.28
C LYS A 274 2.97 -3.49 8.12
N MET A 275 3.46 -4.47 7.37
CA MET A 275 2.68 -5.10 6.30
C MET A 275 1.52 -5.93 6.86
N GLU A 276 1.71 -6.64 7.98
CA GLU A 276 0.66 -7.38 8.69
C GLU A 276 -0.41 -6.42 9.25
N GLU A 277 -0.01 -5.29 9.83
CA GLU A 277 -0.92 -4.24 10.29
C GLU A 277 -1.74 -3.64 9.14
N LEU A 278 -1.12 -3.39 7.99
CA LEU A 278 -1.80 -2.92 6.80
C LEU A 278 -2.79 -3.98 6.26
N ASN A 279 -2.40 -5.25 6.26
CA ASN A 279 -3.28 -6.36 5.92
C ASN A 279 -4.53 -6.38 6.83
N VAL A 280 -4.35 -6.28 8.14
CA VAL A 280 -5.46 -6.26 9.11
C VAL A 280 -6.32 -5.00 8.93
N SER A 281 -5.70 -3.85 8.75
CA SER A 281 -6.39 -2.55 8.71
C SER A 281 -7.21 -2.36 7.44
N LEU A 282 -6.69 -2.76 6.29
CA LEU A 282 -7.36 -2.62 4.99
C LEU A 282 -7.90 -3.94 4.43
N GLY A 283 -7.47 -5.09 4.97
CA GLY A 283 -7.86 -6.41 4.45
C GLY A 283 -7.24 -6.75 3.10
N ILE A 284 -6.12 -6.10 2.71
CA ILE A 284 -5.36 -6.45 1.51
C ILE A 284 -4.44 -7.63 1.86
N PRO A 285 -4.47 -8.75 1.15
CA PRO A 285 -3.64 -9.92 1.45
C PRO A 285 -2.14 -9.59 1.44
N LEU A 286 -1.35 -10.22 2.29
CA LEU A 286 0.08 -9.95 2.40
C LEU A 286 0.83 -10.15 1.07
N ASN A 287 0.44 -11.12 0.25
CA ASN A 287 1.03 -11.36 -1.08
C ASN A 287 0.66 -10.27 -2.11
N CYS A 288 -0.27 -9.36 -1.77
CA CYS A 288 -0.65 -8.19 -2.54
C CYS A 288 -0.07 -6.88 -1.97
N ILE A 289 0.81 -6.95 -0.95
CA ILE A 289 1.47 -5.79 -0.36
C ILE A 289 2.96 -5.84 -0.70
N PHE A 290 3.49 -4.76 -1.30
CA PHE A 290 4.86 -4.67 -1.81
C PHE A 290 5.59 -3.51 -1.15
N PRO A 291 6.67 -3.76 -0.39
CA PRO A 291 7.55 -2.71 0.10
C PRO A 291 8.42 -2.18 -1.03
N VAL A 292 8.49 -0.87 -1.17
CA VAL A 292 9.33 -0.21 -2.19
C VAL A 292 10.05 1.00 -1.63
N LYS A 293 11.21 1.29 -2.18
CA LYS A 293 11.90 2.57 -2.06
C LYS A 293 11.76 3.31 -3.40
N ASN A 294 11.20 4.51 -3.38
CA ASN A 294 11.18 5.36 -4.56
C ASN A 294 12.52 6.07 -4.73
N TYR A 295 12.93 6.35 -5.96
CA TYR A 295 14.05 7.25 -6.24
C TYR A 295 13.73 8.66 -5.73
N HIS A 296 14.70 9.28 -5.06
CA HIS A 296 14.56 10.57 -4.43
C HIS A 296 15.79 11.47 -4.63
N SER A 297 16.98 10.99 -4.26
CA SER A 297 18.25 11.73 -4.31
C SER A 297 19.29 11.05 -5.21
N GLU A 298 18.97 9.89 -5.72
CA GLU A 298 19.82 9.11 -6.60
C GLU A 298 19.93 9.79 -7.97
N ILE A 299 21.13 9.78 -8.54
CA ILE A 299 21.40 10.29 -9.89
C ILE A 299 21.51 9.16 -10.94
N TYR A 300 21.61 7.91 -10.46
CA TYR A 300 21.63 6.69 -11.27
C TYR A 300 20.59 5.71 -10.76
N THR A 301 20.13 4.80 -11.60
CA THR A 301 19.29 3.67 -11.19
C THR A 301 20.09 2.64 -10.40
N ASP A 302 19.41 1.90 -9.54
CA ASP A 302 19.97 0.88 -8.66
C ASP A 302 19.17 -0.42 -8.84
N ASP A 303 19.86 -1.52 -9.12
CA ASP A 303 19.24 -2.80 -9.48
C ASP A 303 18.38 -3.42 -8.35
N ASP A 304 18.72 -3.17 -7.10
CA ASP A 304 17.97 -3.69 -5.97
C ASP A 304 16.69 -2.86 -5.72
N ILE A 305 16.75 -1.54 -5.90
CA ILE A 305 15.57 -0.65 -5.90
C ILE A 305 14.65 -1.03 -7.06
N ASP A 306 15.22 -1.21 -8.24
CA ASP A 306 14.48 -1.63 -9.44
C ASP A 306 13.80 -2.99 -9.25
N THR A 307 14.48 -3.97 -8.62
CA THR A 307 13.94 -5.30 -8.35
C THR A 307 12.68 -5.25 -7.48
N LEU A 308 12.65 -4.40 -6.45
CA LEU A 308 11.45 -4.22 -5.62
C LEU A 308 10.31 -3.57 -6.42
N THR A 309 10.62 -2.54 -7.20
CA THR A 309 9.65 -1.82 -8.03
C THR A 309 9.07 -2.74 -9.12
N LEU A 310 9.91 -3.52 -9.79
CA LEU A 310 9.49 -4.51 -10.81
C LEU A 310 8.63 -5.61 -10.22
N SER A 311 8.95 -6.09 -9.00
CA SER A 311 8.14 -7.10 -8.32
C SER A 311 6.71 -6.63 -8.07
N ALA A 312 6.54 -5.34 -7.73
CA ALA A 312 5.21 -4.74 -7.56
C ALA A 312 4.53 -4.53 -8.92
N LEU A 313 5.23 -3.94 -9.89
CA LEU A 313 4.69 -3.63 -11.22
C LEU A 313 4.24 -4.88 -11.97
N ARG A 314 5.05 -5.94 -11.95
CA ARG A 314 4.71 -7.21 -12.57
C ARG A 314 3.39 -7.77 -11.99
N ARG A 315 3.21 -7.72 -10.66
CA ARG A 315 1.96 -8.16 -10.04
C ARG A 315 0.76 -7.28 -10.39
N MET A 316 0.97 -5.98 -10.58
CA MET A 316 -0.11 -5.11 -11.07
C MET A 316 -0.54 -5.52 -12.48
N ILE A 317 0.44 -5.83 -13.36
CA ILE A 317 0.16 -6.30 -14.72
C ILE A 317 -0.55 -7.66 -14.69
N ASP A 318 -0.01 -8.66 -13.95
CA ASP A 318 -0.60 -9.99 -13.85
C ASP A 318 -2.08 -9.94 -13.42
N PHE A 319 -2.37 -9.23 -12.33
CA PHE A 319 -3.74 -9.14 -11.80
C PHE A 319 -4.67 -8.30 -12.67
N GLY A 320 -4.13 -7.26 -13.32
CA GLY A 320 -4.90 -6.46 -14.25
C GLY A 320 -5.28 -7.24 -15.51
N GLU A 321 -4.35 -8.03 -16.04
CA GLU A 321 -4.57 -8.91 -17.17
C GLU A 321 -5.61 -9.98 -16.84
N ASP A 322 -5.48 -10.66 -15.68
CA ASP A 322 -6.47 -11.62 -15.20
C ASP A 322 -7.87 -10.99 -15.07
N PHE A 323 -7.95 -9.75 -14.58
CA PHE A 323 -9.22 -9.04 -14.46
C PHE A 323 -9.86 -8.76 -15.81
N VAL A 324 -9.09 -8.24 -16.76
CA VAL A 324 -9.60 -7.87 -18.10
C VAL A 324 -10.03 -9.12 -18.88
N ASN A 325 -9.30 -10.23 -18.74
CA ASN A 325 -9.63 -11.48 -19.42
C ASN A 325 -10.91 -12.17 -18.84
N ASN A 326 -11.40 -11.70 -17.68
CA ASN A 326 -12.62 -12.19 -17.02
C ASN A 326 -13.81 -11.21 -17.13
N LEU A 327 -13.68 -10.11 -17.92
CA LEU A 327 -14.78 -9.20 -18.20
C LEU A 327 -15.63 -9.70 -19.36
#